data_b4ac6a8254b39c882255986032998a93
#
_entry.id   b4ac6a8254b39c882255986032998a93
#
_cell.length_a   1.000
_cell.length_b   1.000
_cell.length_c   1.000
_cell.angle_alpha   90.00
_cell.angle_beta   90.00
_cell.angle_gamma   90.00
#
_symmetry.space_group_name_H-M   'P 1'
#
loop_
_entity.id
_entity.type
_entity.pdbx_description
1 polymer ?
#
loop_
_entity_poly.entity_id
_entity_poly.type
_entity_poly.pdbx_seq_one_letter_code
_entity_poly.pdbx_strand_id
1 'polypeptide(L)'
;DIETGKTKGNFDGGEDYGTLTADYLLQKMKEDASVVAITSATPTVFGFTKDKREQAGRQFVDVGIAEEHAVALASGLATGGAKPVYGVYSTFLQRCYDQLSQDLCVNNSPATILTFCASVYGMNDITHIGFFDIPMVANIPNLVYLAPTCKEEYFAMLDWAVEQKDHPV
;
A
#
# COMPACT_ATOMS: atom_id res chain seq x y z
N ASP A 1 9.27 -5.90 30.46
CA ASP A 1 9.75 -6.58 31.68
C ASP A 1 11.01 -7.35 31.33
N ILE A 2 12.13 -6.90 31.90
CA ILE A 2 13.48 -7.46 31.61
C ILE A 2 13.61 -8.89 32.18
N GLU A 3 12.94 -9.20 33.28
CA GLU A 3 13.03 -10.51 33.93
C GLU A 3 12.19 -11.60 33.25
N THR A 4 11.07 -11.22 32.71
CA THR A 4 10.11 -12.15 32.08
C THR A 4 10.15 -12.15 30.56
N GLY A 5 10.83 -11.22 29.93
CA GLY A 5 10.81 -11.02 28.48
C GLY A 5 9.45 -10.62 27.91
N LYS A 6 8.48 -10.34 28.77
CA LYS A 6 7.11 -9.98 28.35
C LYS A 6 6.94 -8.46 28.37
N THR A 7 6.33 -7.94 27.35
CA THR A 7 5.91 -6.54 27.30
C THR A 7 4.84 -6.30 28.36
N LYS A 8 5.09 -5.41 29.31
CA LYS A 8 4.06 -4.87 30.19
C LYS A 8 3.45 -3.64 29.52
N GLY A 9 2.31 -3.79 28.95
CA GLY A 9 1.46 -2.73 28.45
C GLY A 9 0.21 -3.37 27.90
N ASN A 10 -0.95 -2.87 28.26
CA ASN A 10 -2.12 -3.04 27.43
C ASN A 10 -1.83 -2.23 26.15
N PHE A 11 -1.16 -2.86 25.20
CA PHE A 11 -1.36 -2.53 23.81
C PHE A 11 -2.74 -3.09 23.47
N ASP A 12 -3.77 -2.48 23.98
CA ASP A 12 -5.06 -2.45 23.33
C ASP A 12 -4.80 -1.66 22.08
N GLY A 13 -4.22 -2.35 21.11
CA GLY A 13 -3.89 -1.80 19.82
C GLY A 13 -5.21 -1.38 19.22
N GLY A 14 -5.44 -0.09 19.12
CA GLY A 14 -6.57 0.43 18.41
C GLY A 14 -6.69 -0.19 17.02
N GLU A 15 -7.70 0.18 16.26
CA GLU A 15 -7.90 -0.34 14.91
C GLU A 15 -6.61 -0.20 14.08
N ASP A 16 -6.12 -1.33 13.60
CA ASP A 16 -4.94 -1.37 12.73
C ASP A 16 -5.33 -1.09 11.28
N TYR A 17 -4.80 -0.03 10.71
CA TYR A 17 -5.08 0.37 9.32
C TYR A 17 -4.75 -0.70 8.29
N GLY A 18 -3.71 -1.52 8.51
CA GLY A 18 -3.42 -2.64 7.62
C GLY A 18 -4.57 -3.65 7.60
N THR A 19 -5.01 -4.07 8.78
CA THR A 19 -6.14 -5.01 8.93
C THR A 19 -7.42 -4.47 8.30
N LEU A 20 -7.76 -3.20 8.57
CA LEU A 20 -8.93 -2.53 8.02
C LEU A 20 -8.86 -2.42 6.49
N THR A 21 -7.68 -2.11 5.96
CA THR A 21 -7.44 -2.04 4.51
C THR A 21 -7.65 -3.38 3.83
N ALA A 22 -7.10 -4.45 4.40
CA ALA A 22 -7.28 -5.79 3.85
C ALA A 22 -8.74 -6.23 3.86
N ASP A 23 -9.49 -5.92 4.93
CA ASP A 23 -10.92 -6.23 5.01
C ASP A 23 -11.74 -5.47 3.96
N TYR A 24 -11.45 -4.19 3.78
CA TYR A 24 -12.04 -3.36 2.73
C TYR A 24 -11.75 -3.93 1.33
N LEU A 25 -10.48 -4.25 1.04
CA LEU A 25 -10.10 -4.80 -0.27
C LEU A 25 -10.73 -6.16 -0.52
N LEU A 26 -10.80 -7.04 0.48
CA LEU A 26 -11.49 -8.33 0.36
C LEU A 26 -12.98 -8.16 0.04
N GLN A 27 -13.63 -7.15 0.61
CA GLN A 27 -15.02 -6.84 0.26
C GLN A 27 -15.13 -6.38 -1.19
N LYS A 28 -14.26 -5.45 -1.61
CA LYS A 28 -14.20 -5.00 -3.03
C LYS A 28 -13.93 -6.16 -4.00
N MET A 29 -12.99 -7.05 -3.68
CA MET A 29 -12.64 -8.22 -4.51
C MET A 29 -13.81 -9.20 -4.72
N LYS A 30 -14.73 -9.31 -3.76
CA LYS A 30 -15.93 -10.13 -3.92
C LYS A 30 -16.91 -9.56 -4.95
N GLU A 31 -16.91 -8.25 -5.09
CA GLU A 31 -17.83 -7.50 -5.97
C GLU A 31 -17.19 -7.23 -7.34
N ASP A 32 -15.87 -7.10 -7.39
CA ASP A 32 -15.11 -6.73 -8.58
C ASP A 32 -13.84 -7.59 -8.73
N ALA A 33 -13.86 -8.49 -9.71
CA ALA A 33 -12.72 -9.36 -10.02
C ALA A 33 -11.51 -8.62 -10.58
N SER A 34 -11.63 -7.35 -10.96
CA SER A 34 -10.53 -6.53 -11.44
C SER A 34 -9.66 -5.94 -10.32
N VAL A 35 -10.13 -5.93 -9.08
CA VAL A 35 -9.35 -5.45 -7.92
C VAL A 35 -8.27 -6.46 -7.57
N VAL A 36 -7.02 -6.00 -7.52
CA VAL A 36 -5.84 -6.85 -7.22
C VAL A 36 -4.98 -6.19 -6.16
N ALA A 37 -4.73 -6.87 -5.05
CA ALA A 37 -3.78 -6.45 -4.04
C ALA A 37 -2.38 -6.99 -4.36
N ILE A 38 -1.38 -6.11 -4.31
CA ILE A 38 0.03 -6.45 -4.56
C ILE A 38 0.84 -6.11 -3.31
N THR A 39 1.80 -6.94 -2.96
CA THR A 39 2.79 -6.64 -1.92
C THR A 39 4.18 -7.12 -2.33
N SER A 40 5.20 -6.57 -1.70
CA SER A 40 6.60 -6.99 -1.84
C SER A 40 7.12 -7.54 -0.51
N ALA A 41 6.79 -8.80 -0.23
CA ALA A 41 7.17 -9.55 0.96
C ALA A 41 6.72 -8.92 2.31
N THR A 42 5.72 -8.04 2.30
CA THR A 42 5.19 -7.38 3.50
C THR A 42 3.67 -7.59 3.68
N PRO A 43 3.14 -8.80 3.49
CA PRO A 43 1.70 -9.03 3.50
C PRO A 43 1.03 -8.69 4.83
N THR A 44 1.74 -8.86 5.95
CA THR A 44 1.20 -8.57 7.29
C THR A 44 1.01 -7.09 7.55
N VAL A 45 1.92 -6.24 7.05
CA VAL A 45 1.79 -4.78 7.14
C VAL A 45 0.59 -4.31 6.32
N PHE A 46 0.37 -4.94 5.18
CA PHE A 46 -0.79 -4.71 4.32
C PHE A 46 -2.08 -5.37 4.88
N GLY A 47 -2.00 -5.99 6.06
CA GLY A 47 -3.13 -6.63 6.73
C GLY A 47 -3.57 -7.98 6.14
N PHE A 48 -2.89 -8.48 5.11
CA PHE A 48 -3.19 -9.77 4.49
C PHE A 48 -2.54 -10.92 5.25
N THR A 49 -3.22 -11.39 6.30
CA THR A 49 -2.90 -12.64 7.00
C THR A 49 -2.98 -13.83 6.05
N LYS A 50 -2.51 -15.01 6.49
CA LYS A 50 -2.61 -16.23 5.69
C LYS A 50 -4.04 -16.50 5.22
N ASP A 51 -5.00 -16.42 6.14
CA ASP A 51 -6.42 -16.69 5.83
C ASP A 51 -7.01 -15.66 4.85
N LYS A 52 -6.63 -14.40 4.98
CA LYS A 52 -7.07 -13.35 4.06
C LYS A 52 -6.47 -13.52 2.66
N ARG A 53 -5.23 -13.99 2.56
CA ARG A 53 -4.61 -14.33 1.26
C ARG A 53 -5.31 -15.52 0.59
N GLU A 54 -5.68 -16.53 1.38
CA GLU A 54 -6.45 -17.66 0.88
C GLU A 54 -7.85 -17.22 0.37
N GLN A 55 -8.50 -16.28 1.06
CA GLN A 55 -9.76 -15.69 0.62
C GLN A 55 -9.61 -14.86 -0.66
N ALA A 56 -8.57 -14.05 -0.77
CA ALA A 56 -8.30 -13.24 -1.97
C ALA A 56 -7.91 -14.10 -3.18
N GLY A 57 -7.28 -15.25 -2.94
CA GLY A 57 -6.89 -16.17 -3.99
C GLY A 57 -6.02 -15.51 -5.07
N ARG A 58 -6.48 -15.53 -6.32
CA ARG A 58 -5.73 -14.95 -7.46
C ARG A 58 -5.69 -13.42 -7.49
N GLN A 59 -6.49 -12.76 -6.70
CA GLN A 59 -6.51 -11.30 -6.59
C GLN A 59 -5.47 -10.78 -5.57
N PHE A 60 -4.68 -11.65 -4.96
CA PHE A 60 -3.55 -11.29 -4.13
C PHE A 60 -2.25 -11.77 -4.74
N VAL A 61 -1.28 -10.87 -4.91
CA VAL A 61 0.03 -11.16 -5.50
C VAL A 61 1.13 -10.69 -4.55
N ASP A 62 2.02 -11.58 -4.17
CA ASP A 62 3.25 -11.26 -3.47
C ASP A 62 4.43 -11.48 -4.43
N VAL A 63 5.11 -10.40 -4.78
CA VAL A 63 6.24 -10.44 -5.73
C VAL A 63 7.58 -10.75 -5.06
N GLY A 64 7.59 -10.99 -3.75
CA GLY A 64 8.81 -11.07 -2.96
C GLY A 64 9.44 -9.70 -2.75
N ILE A 65 10.70 -9.65 -2.33
CA ILE A 65 11.45 -8.40 -2.14
C ILE A 65 11.86 -7.84 -3.52
N ALA A 66 10.87 -7.27 -4.22
CA ALA A 66 11.03 -6.75 -5.59
C ALA A 66 10.05 -5.57 -5.82
N GLU A 67 10.27 -4.48 -5.09
CA GLU A 67 9.39 -3.32 -5.08
C GLU A 67 9.28 -2.66 -6.46
N GLU A 68 10.40 -2.60 -7.20
CA GLU A 68 10.44 -2.09 -8.57
C GLU A 68 9.51 -2.89 -9.49
N HIS A 69 9.55 -4.23 -9.35
CA HIS A 69 8.67 -5.11 -10.08
C HIS A 69 7.20 -4.95 -9.68
N ALA A 70 6.93 -4.71 -8.39
CA ALA A 70 5.56 -4.48 -7.92
C ALA A 70 4.92 -3.25 -8.58
N VAL A 71 5.66 -2.15 -8.71
CA VAL A 71 5.18 -0.92 -9.38
C VAL A 71 4.98 -1.16 -10.87
N ALA A 72 5.94 -1.79 -11.55
CA ALA A 72 5.82 -2.12 -12.96
C ALA A 72 4.63 -3.07 -13.24
N LEU A 73 4.42 -4.08 -12.36
CA LEU A 73 3.27 -4.97 -12.42
C LEU A 73 1.96 -4.22 -12.22
N ALA A 74 1.89 -3.30 -11.24
CA ALA A 74 0.72 -2.47 -11.02
C ALA A 74 0.37 -1.64 -12.27
N SER A 75 1.37 -1.01 -12.90
CA SER A 75 1.18 -0.28 -14.16
C SER A 75 0.64 -1.18 -15.27
N GLY A 76 1.23 -2.36 -15.46
CA GLY A 76 0.78 -3.32 -16.47
C GLY A 76 -0.65 -3.81 -16.23
N LEU A 77 -1.00 -4.13 -14.99
CA LEU A 77 -2.35 -4.54 -14.60
C LEU A 77 -3.37 -3.42 -14.83
N ALA A 78 -3.04 -2.17 -14.45
CA ALA A 78 -3.90 -1.02 -14.68
C ALA A 78 -4.14 -0.77 -16.17
N THR A 79 -3.11 -0.87 -17.00
CA THR A 79 -3.21 -0.79 -18.47
C THR A 79 -4.09 -1.90 -19.04
N GLY A 80 -4.08 -3.09 -18.42
CA GLY A 80 -4.95 -4.22 -18.74
C GLY A 80 -6.39 -4.08 -18.25
N GLY A 81 -6.75 -2.98 -17.56
CA GLY A 81 -8.08 -2.70 -17.04
C GLY A 81 -8.35 -3.25 -15.63
N ALA A 82 -7.32 -3.73 -14.94
CA ALA A 82 -7.45 -4.07 -13.53
C ALA A 82 -7.32 -2.82 -12.63
N LYS A 83 -7.71 -2.97 -11.37
CA LYS A 83 -7.59 -1.98 -10.31
C LYS A 83 -6.55 -2.44 -9.28
N PRO A 84 -5.25 -2.28 -9.58
CA PRO A 84 -4.19 -2.72 -8.69
C PRO A 84 -4.03 -1.78 -7.49
N VAL A 85 -3.85 -2.37 -6.32
CA VAL A 85 -3.54 -1.69 -5.06
C VAL A 85 -2.25 -2.29 -4.51
N TYR A 86 -1.17 -1.55 -4.54
CA TYR A 86 0.13 -1.98 -4.04
C TYR A 86 0.37 -1.43 -2.64
N GLY A 87 0.49 -2.32 -1.64
CA GLY A 87 0.75 -1.98 -0.25
C GLY A 87 2.21 -2.21 0.12
N VAL A 88 2.90 -1.15 0.60
CA VAL A 88 4.34 -1.17 0.87
C VAL A 88 4.73 -0.22 2.00
N TYR A 89 5.85 -0.47 2.67
CA TYR A 89 6.47 0.53 3.55
C TYR A 89 6.94 1.75 2.76
N SER A 90 6.67 2.94 3.27
CA SER A 90 7.05 4.20 2.63
C SER A 90 8.54 4.25 2.27
N THR A 91 9.43 3.83 3.18
CA THR A 91 10.87 3.82 2.94
C THR A 91 11.29 2.94 1.75
N PHE A 92 10.54 1.88 1.44
CA PHE A 92 10.90 0.96 0.34
C PHE A 92 10.54 1.52 -1.04
N LEU A 93 9.64 2.51 -1.11
CA LEU A 93 9.37 3.22 -2.37
C LEU A 93 10.59 3.98 -2.91
N GLN A 94 11.58 4.28 -2.10
CA GLN A 94 12.77 4.99 -2.55
C GLN A 94 13.50 4.27 -3.68
N ARG A 95 13.49 2.93 -3.69
CA ARG A 95 14.12 2.14 -4.76
C ARG A 95 13.27 2.04 -6.03
N CYS A 96 12.01 2.44 -5.99
CA CYS A 96 11.09 2.38 -7.12
C CYS A 96 10.83 3.74 -7.78
N TYR A 97 11.65 4.75 -7.51
CA TYR A 97 11.42 6.10 -8.04
C TYR A 97 11.31 6.13 -9.58
N ASP A 98 12.15 5.36 -10.25
CA ASP A 98 12.13 5.26 -11.71
C ASP A 98 10.80 4.64 -12.20
N GLN A 99 10.39 3.53 -11.63
CA GLN A 99 9.13 2.86 -11.99
C GLN A 99 7.90 3.70 -11.65
N LEU A 100 7.91 4.42 -10.52
CA LEU A 100 6.86 5.37 -10.17
C LEU A 100 6.75 6.47 -11.22
N SER A 101 7.88 7.07 -11.61
CA SER A 101 7.89 8.17 -12.55
C SER A 101 7.63 7.71 -13.98
N GLN A 102 8.31 6.68 -14.47
CA GLN A 102 8.29 6.25 -15.87
C GLN A 102 7.12 5.29 -16.15
N ASP A 103 7.06 4.17 -15.41
CA ASP A 103 6.09 3.12 -15.73
C ASP A 103 4.67 3.51 -15.32
N LEU A 104 4.53 4.19 -14.18
CA LEU A 104 3.23 4.53 -13.63
C LEU A 104 2.75 5.93 -14.09
N CYS A 105 3.51 6.97 -13.79
CA CYS A 105 3.03 8.35 -13.89
C CYS A 105 3.14 8.94 -15.31
N VAL A 106 4.21 8.64 -16.05
CA VAL A 106 4.31 9.07 -17.46
C VAL A 106 3.23 8.39 -18.31
N ASN A 107 2.91 7.13 -18.01
CA ASN A 107 1.86 6.38 -18.69
C ASN A 107 0.45 6.69 -18.18
N ASN A 108 0.32 7.48 -17.11
CA ASN A 108 -0.97 7.77 -16.45
C ASN A 108 -1.73 6.50 -16.07
N SER A 109 -1.01 5.45 -15.65
CA SER A 109 -1.62 4.17 -15.29
C SER A 109 -2.37 4.29 -13.96
N PRO A 110 -3.69 4.07 -13.91
CA PRO A 110 -4.49 4.30 -12.70
C PRO A 110 -4.31 3.15 -11.69
N ALA A 111 -3.21 3.19 -10.96
CA ALA A 111 -2.90 2.27 -9.87
C ALA A 111 -2.86 3.01 -8.54
N THR A 112 -3.22 2.33 -7.46
CA THR A 112 -3.17 2.87 -6.10
C THR A 112 -1.93 2.33 -5.38
N ILE A 113 -1.10 3.22 -4.84
CA ILE A 113 0.06 2.88 -4.03
C ILE A 113 -0.23 3.27 -2.58
N LEU A 114 -0.37 2.30 -1.70
CA LEU A 114 -0.60 2.52 -0.27
C LEU A 114 0.71 2.47 0.49
N THR A 115 1.11 3.58 1.10
CA THR A 115 2.33 3.66 1.88
C THR A 115 2.05 3.54 3.37
N PHE A 116 2.58 2.49 3.98
CA PHE A 116 2.52 2.28 5.41
C PHE A 116 3.75 2.83 6.11
N CYS A 117 3.59 3.23 7.37
CA CYS A 117 4.67 3.77 8.21
C CYS A 117 5.36 4.98 7.55
N ALA A 118 4.59 5.82 6.85
CA ALA A 118 5.07 7.11 6.35
C ALA A 118 5.39 8.05 7.51
N SER A 119 6.27 9.04 7.26
CA SER A 119 6.70 10.00 8.28
C SER A 119 7.56 9.39 9.41
N VAL A 120 7.83 10.16 10.45
CA VAL A 120 8.61 9.74 11.62
C VAL A 120 7.68 9.01 12.59
N TYR A 121 7.50 7.74 12.37
CA TYR A 121 6.69 6.89 13.21
C TYR A 121 7.50 6.41 14.42
N GLY A 122 7.10 6.81 15.62
CA GLY A 122 7.79 6.45 16.85
C GLY A 122 7.88 4.93 17.06
N MET A 123 8.94 4.46 17.69
CA MET A 123 9.20 3.04 18.01
C MET A 123 9.67 2.17 16.85
N ASN A 124 9.68 2.64 15.62
CA ASN A 124 10.20 1.87 14.52
C ASN A 124 11.71 2.00 14.37
N ASP A 125 12.28 1.01 13.73
CA ASP A 125 13.66 1.03 13.30
C ASP A 125 13.89 2.23 12.38
N ILE A 126 15.05 2.85 12.49
CA ILE A 126 15.45 4.00 11.66
C ILE A 126 15.39 3.71 10.16
N THR A 127 15.45 2.46 9.77
CA THR A 127 15.35 2.00 8.38
C THR A 127 13.92 1.87 7.86
N HIS A 128 12.90 2.02 8.71
CA HIS A 128 11.50 1.80 8.37
C HIS A 128 10.62 3.04 8.62
N ILE A 129 11.20 4.22 8.49
CA ILE A 129 10.52 5.50 8.64
C ILE A 129 10.63 6.31 7.35
N GLY A 130 9.58 7.11 7.06
CA GLY A 130 9.50 7.92 5.85
C GLY A 130 10.01 9.34 6.07
N PHE A 131 11.30 9.60 5.84
CA PHE A 131 11.85 10.96 5.89
C PHE A 131 11.72 11.72 4.57
N PHE A 132 11.73 10.99 3.47
CA PHE A 132 11.90 11.58 2.14
C PHE A 132 10.63 11.50 1.30
N ASP A 133 9.52 11.06 1.88
CA ASP A 133 8.30 10.72 1.16
C ASP A 133 7.76 11.89 0.35
N ILE A 134 7.46 13.01 1.01
CA ILE A 134 6.89 14.20 0.35
C ILE A 134 7.83 14.75 -0.74
N PRO A 135 9.11 15.07 -0.46
CA PRO A 135 10.00 15.58 -1.50
C PRO A 135 10.26 14.58 -2.63
N MET A 136 10.21 13.27 -2.36
CA MET A 136 10.41 12.24 -3.37
C MET A 136 9.24 12.20 -4.36
N VAL A 137 8.00 12.23 -3.87
CA VAL A 137 6.81 12.08 -4.73
C VAL A 137 6.31 13.41 -5.30
N ALA A 138 6.55 14.53 -4.62
CA ALA A 138 6.05 15.85 -5.03
C ALA A 138 6.58 16.36 -6.37
N ASN A 139 7.68 15.81 -6.87
CA ASN A 139 8.26 16.18 -8.15
C ASN A 139 7.85 15.22 -9.30
N ILE A 140 7.09 14.16 -9.02
CA ILE A 140 6.63 13.24 -10.06
C ILE A 140 5.34 13.78 -10.68
N PRO A 141 5.32 14.06 -11.99
CA PRO A 141 4.13 14.59 -12.64
C PRO A 141 3.02 13.54 -12.70
N ASN A 142 1.78 14.01 -12.75
CA ASN A 142 0.56 13.18 -12.84
C ASN A 142 0.26 12.29 -11.63
N LEU A 143 1.09 12.28 -10.60
CA LEU A 143 0.83 11.55 -9.36
C LEU A 143 -0.11 12.36 -8.45
N VAL A 144 -1.21 11.75 -8.05
CA VAL A 144 -2.09 12.30 -7.01
C VAL A 144 -1.60 11.80 -5.65
N TYR A 145 -1.19 12.72 -4.78
CA TYR A 145 -0.70 12.39 -3.44
C TYR A 145 -1.75 12.73 -2.39
N LEU A 146 -2.21 11.73 -1.66
CA LEU A 146 -3.21 11.85 -0.61
C LEU A 146 -2.62 11.56 0.77
N ALA A 147 -3.02 12.32 1.77
CA ALA A 147 -2.57 12.17 3.16
C ALA A 147 -3.76 12.31 4.12
N PRO A 148 -4.53 11.23 4.34
CA PRO A 148 -5.70 11.26 5.22
C PRO A 148 -5.29 11.51 6.67
N THR A 149 -6.11 12.25 7.41
CA THR A 149 -5.87 12.62 8.81
C THR A 149 -6.72 11.82 9.80
N CYS A 150 -7.75 11.14 9.31
CA CYS A 150 -8.62 10.29 10.12
C CYS A 150 -9.10 9.08 9.31
N LYS A 151 -9.76 8.15 10.00
CA LYS A 151 -10.25 6.90 9.42
C LYS A 151 -11.28 7.13 8.30
N GLU A 152 -12.19 8.06 8.50
CA GLU A 152 -13.24 8.39 7.54
C GLU A 152 -12.66 8.96 6.25
N GLU A 153 -11.70 9.87 6.35
CA GLU A 153 -10.96 10.39 5.19
C GLU A 153 -10.17 9.29 4.49
N TYR A 154 -9.51 8.42 5.27
CA TYR A 154 -8.74 7.32 4.71
C TYR A 154 -9.58 6.44 3.81
N PHE A 155 -10.75 6.00 4.27
CA PHE A 155 -11.61 5.14 3.45
C PHE A 155 -12.27 5.86 2.28
N ALA A 156 -12.63 7.13 2.44
CA ALA A 156 -13.14 7.93 1.34
C ALA A 156 -12.09 8.13 0.24
N MET A 157 -10.84 8.41 0.64
CA MET A 157 -9.72 8.55 -0.29
C MET A 157 -9.33 7.21 -0.92
N LEU A 158 -9.33 6.12 -0.16
CA LEU A 158 -9.03 4.78 -0.67
C LEU A 158 -10.07 4.33 -1.68
N ASP A 159 -11.36 4.52 -1.41
CA ASP A 159 -12.44 4.18 -2.33
C ASP A 159 -12.31 4.98 -3.63
N TRP A 160 -12.06 6.28 -3.51
CA TRP A 160 -11.82 7.14 -4.67
C TRP A 160 -10.57 6.70 -5.45
N ALA A 161 -9.47 6.38 -4.78
CA ALA A 161 -8.22 5.96 -5.43
C ALA A 161 -8.37 4.63 -6.17
N VAL A 162 -9.07 3.65 -5.60
CA VAL A 162 -9.32 2.33 -6.23
C VAL A 162 -10.22 2.46 -7.47
N GLU A 163 -11.13 3.42 -7.47
CA GLU A 163 -12.03 3.68 -8.61
C GLU A 163 -11.43 4.65 -9.64
N GLN A 164 -10.20 5.11 -9.45
CA GLN A 164 -9.51 6.03 -10.35
C GLN A 164 -9.29 5.41 -11.73
N LYS A 165 -9.42 6.23 -12.80
CA LYS A 165 -9.24 5.80 -14.20
C LYS A 165 -8.23 6.65 -14.96
N ASP A 166 -7.88 7.81 -14.41
CA ASP A 166 -7.14 8.83 -15.15
C ASP A 166 -5.73 9.06 -14.60
N HIS A 167 -5.50 8.74 -13.33
CA HIS A 167 -4.23 9.06 -12.66
C HIS A 167 -3.81 7.98 -11.67
N PRO A 168 -2.50 7.76 -11.48
CA PRO A 168 -1.97 7.02 -10.34
C PRO A 168 -2.14 7.82 -9.04
N VAL A 169 -2.38 7.11 -7.92
CA VAL A 169 -2.61 7.68 -6.60
C VAL A 169 -1.68 7.07 -5.58
#